data_36873a73fe10b55f06ce62bd39b72b5f
#
_entry.id   36873a73fe10b55f06ce62bd39b72b5f
#
_cell.length_a   1.000
_cell.length_b   1.000
_cell.length_c   1.000
_cell.angle_alpha   90.00
_cell.angle_beta   90.00
_cell.angle_gamma   90.00
#
_symmetry.space_group_name_H-M   'P 1'
#
loop_
_entity.id
_entity.type
_entity.pdbx_description
1 polymer ?
#
loop_
_entity_poly.entity_id
_entity_poly.type
_entity_poly.pdbx_seq_one_letter_code
_entity_poly.pdbx_strand_id
1 'polypeptide(L)'
;MIKIENVSAHRLSKKLGDYTLPLLQFVPREHLRGIEKLRIVDSITDARLKNLSSVSRLPGLYHPRQGTQGAWLEIAVEVLLPSHMPFYKRLLPRLSLKDNVAAVLFSLIGQHYYITIKHSVKRTQIETLVRGYTEKYMRLRNERDKKFRARLFKPLQPTLERWARQFQKRATATSRKKT
;
A
#
# COMPACT_ATOMS: atom_id res chain seq x y z
N MET A 1 10.30 -0.73 18.10
CA MET A 1 9.04 -0.39 17.41
C MET A 1 9.35 0.68 16.39
N ILE A 2 8.95 0.56 15.11
CA ILE A 2 9.24 1.56 14.08
C ILE A 2 8.46 2.84 14.39
N LYS A 3 9.14 3.98 14.45
CA LYS A 3 8.51 5.28 14.69
C LYS A 3 7.91 5.79 13.37
N ILE A 4 6.64 6.19 13.38
CA ILE A 4 5.99 6.81 12.21
C ILE A 4 6.04 8.33 12.41
N GLU A 5 6.72 9.02 11.49
CA GLU A 5 6.84 10.48 11.47
C GLU A 5 6.05 11.03 10.28
N ASN A 6 5.02 11.84 10.55
CA ASN A 6 4.27 12.53 9.52
C ASN A 6 4.78 13.98 9.39
N VAL A 7 5.49 14.25 8.32
CA VAL A 7 6.04 15.58 7.98
C VAL A 7 5.26 16.23 6.85
N SER A 8 4.34 15.47 6.21
CA SER A 8 3.54 15.97 5.10
C SER A 8 2.45 16.93 5.56
N ALA A 9 2.29 18.03 4.87
CA ALA A 9 1.17 18.98 5.04
C ALA A 9 -0.14 18.49 4.40
N HIS A 10 -0.10 17.42 3.61
CA HIS A 10 -1.26 16.91 2.90
C HIS A 10 -2.33 16.38 3.86
N ARG A 11 -3.61 16.80 3.66
CA ARG A 11 -4.75 16.46 4.55
C ARG A 11 -4.93 14.94 4.81
N LEU A 12 -4.58 14.10 3.85
CA LEU A 12 -4.73 12.64 3.97
C LEU A 12 -3.50 11.94 4.53
N SER A 13 -2.43 12.65 4.83
CA SER A 13 -1.18 12.07 5.36
C SER A 13 -1.38 11.34 6.69
N LYS A 14 -2.26 11.84 7.58
CA LYS A 14 -2.63 11.15 8.83
C LYS A 14 -3.21 9.77 8.56
N LYS A 15 -4.12 9.64 7.58
CA LYS A 15 -4.71 8.35 7.19
C LYS A 15 -3.67 7.38 6.63
N LEU A 16 -2.63 7.88 5.99
CA LEU A 16 -1.52 7.04 5.52
C LEU A 16 -0.77 6.40 6.69
N GLY A 17 -0.50 7.15 7.76
CA GLY A 17 0.07 6.61 9.00
C GLY A 17 -0.78 5.48 9.57
N ASP A 18 -2.10 5.68 9.64
CA ASP A 18 -3.04 4.67 10.14
C ASP A 18 -3.08 3.41 9.25
N TYR A 19 -2.85 3.56 7.93
CA TYR A 19 -2.79 2.42 7.01
C TYR A 19 -1.48 1.65 7.10
N THR A 20 -0.37 2.30 7.43
CA THR A 20 0.95 1.66 7.46
C THR A 20 1.14 0.77 8.69
N LEU A 21 0.60 1.14 9.84
CA LEU A 21 0.72 0.35 11.09
C LEU A 21 0.23 -1.11 10.94
N PRO A 22 -1.01 -1.36 10.44
CA PRO A 22 -1.48 -2.72 10.24
C PRO A 22 -0.64 -3.49 9.20
N LEU A 23 -0.07 -2.80 8.20
CA LEU A 23 0.74 -3.44 7.17
C LEU A 23 2.06 -3.98 7.72
N LEU A 24 2.67 -3.29 8.68
CA LEU A 24 3.88 -3.75 9.33
C LEU A 24 3.69 -5.08 10.09
N GLN A 25 2.46 -5.37 10.52
CA GLN A 25 2.13 -6.63 11.22
C GLN A 25 2.13 -7.86 10.29
N PHE A 26 2.01 -7.67 8.96
CA PHE A 26 2.12 -8.76 7.99
C PHE A 26 3.55 -9.24 7.77
N VAL A 27 4.51 -8.38 8.11
CA VAL A 27 5.93 -8.62 7.86
C VAL A 27 6.58 -9.21 9.11
N PRO A 28 7.41 -10.26 8.99
CA PRO A 28 8.17 -10.79 10.11
C PRO A 28 9.02 -9.70 10.77
N ARG A 29 9.10 -9.71 12.09
CA ARG A 29 9.86 -8.72 12.85
C ARG A 29 11.34 -8.68 12.47
N GLU A 30 11.88 -9.82 12.06
CA GLU A 30 13.26 -9.96 11.58
C GLU A 30 13.55 -9.10 10.36
N HIS A 31 12.58 -8.97 9.43
CA HIS A 31 12.72 -8.14 8.22
C HIS A 31 12.67 -6.63 8.53
N LEU A 32 12.16 -6.27 9.70
CA LEU A 32 12.05 -4.89 10.16
C LEU A 32 13.23 -4.47 11.05
N ARG A 33 14.13 -5.42 11.35
CA ARG A 33 15.27 -5.17 12.25
C ARG A 33 16.22 -4.16 11.64
N GLY A 34 16.51 -3.08 12.39
CA GLY A 34 17.39 -2.00 11.94
C GLY A 34 16.68 -0.84 11.26
N ILE A 35 15.35 -0.97 10.98
CA ILE A 35 14.54 0.17 10.54
C ILE A 35 14.09 0.94 11.79
N GLU A 36 14.51 2.21 11.90
CA GLU A 36 14.15 3.07 13.03
C GLU A 36 12.83 3.79 12.82
N LYS A 37 12.63 4.33 11.61
CA LYS A 37 11.46 5.16 11.33
C LYS A 37 10.92 5.03 9.91
N LEU A 38 9.63 5.36 9.79
CA LEU A 38 8.91 5.55 8.54
C LEU A 38 8.45 7.01 8.47
N ARG A 39 8.93 7.76 7.48
CA ARG A 39 8.54 9.15 7.25
C ARG A 39 7.52 9.25 6.14
N ILE A 40 6.48 10.03 6.38
CA ILE A 40 5.47 10.39 5.39
C ILE A 40 5.75 11.84 5.00
N VAL A 41 6.12 12.06 3.73
CA VAL A 41 6.53 13.36 3.18
C VAL A 41 5.64 13.74 2.00
N ASP A 42 5.60 15.02 1.62
CA ASP A 42 4.87 15.43 0.41
C ASP A 42 5.55 14.91 -0.85
N SER A 43 6.85 15.14 -0.98
CA SER A 43 7.69 14.65 -2.07
C SER A 43 9.07 14.24 -1.54
N ILE A 44 9.73 13.33 -2.24
CA ILE A 44 11.08 12.90 -1.88
C ILE A 44 12.08 13.97 -2.33
N THR A 45 12.86 14.47 -1.37
CA THR A 45 13.90 15.47 -1.58
C THR A 45 15.24 14.94 -1.05
N ASP A 46 15.84 13.96 -1.75
CA ASP A 46 17.17 13.50 -1.40
C ASP A 46 18.23 14.28 -2.19
N ALA A 47 19.15 14.92 -1.46
CA ALA A 47 20.26 15.70 -2.03
C ALA A 47 21.15 14.87 -2.96
N ARG A 48 21.25 13.56 -2.75
CA ARG A 48 22.04 12.62 -3.56
C ARG A 48 21.42 12.33 -4.92
N LEU A 49 20.13 12.56 -5.05
CA LEU A 49 19.35 12.26 -6.24
C LEU A 49 18.99 13.54 -7.00
N LYS A 50 19.51 14.72 -6.61
CA LYS A 50 19.20 16.03 -7.22
C LYS A 50 19.41 16.07 -8.72
N ASN A 51 20.31 15.25 -9.26
CA ASN A 51 20.61 15.20 -10.69
C ASN A 51 19.64 14.31 -11.50
N LEU A 52 18.71 13.61 -10.83
CA LEU A 52 17.71 12.77 -11.49
C LEU A 52 16.36 13.51 -11.50
N SER A 53 15.95 14.02 -12.62
CA SER A 53 14.64 14.67 -12.81
C SER A 53 13.42 13.81 -12.45
N SER A 54 13.66 12.51 -12.21
CA SER A 54 12.63 11.54 -11.83
C SER A 54 12.43 11.35 -10.32
N VAL A 55 13.27 11.98 -9.47
CA VAL A 55 13.23 11.78 -7.99
C VAL A 55 11.90 12.24 -7.39
N SER A 56 11.38 13.36 -7.87
CA SER A 56 10.09 13.88 -7.41
C SER A 56 8.89 12.98 -7.76
N ARG A 57 9.10 11.97 -8.62
CA ARG A 57 8.08 10.99 -9.02
C ARG A 57 8.20 9.65 -8.30
N LEU A 58 9.19 9.49 -7.40
CA LEU A 58 9.33 8.26 -6.63
C LEU A 58 8.24 8.18 -5.56
N PRO A 59 7.45 7.10 -5.50
CA PRO A 59 6.42 6.92 -4.49
C PRO A 59 6.98 6.62 -3.09
N GLY A 60 8.26 6.22 -3.02
CA GLY A 60 8.95 5.95 -1.78
C GLY A 60 10.45 5.77 -1.99
N LEU A 61 11.22 5.91 -0.91
CA LEU A 61 12.67 5.76 -0.90
C LEU A 61 13.14 5.04 0.37
N TYR A 62 14.05 4.09 0.18
CA TYR A 62 14.75 3.42 1.27
C TYR A 62 16.08 4.10 1.52
N HIS A 63 16.32 4.46 2.78
CA HIS A 63 17.59 5.03 3.23
C HIS A 63 18.33 3.99 4.08
N PRO A 64 19.46 3.47 3.60
CA PRO A 64 20.27 2.53 4.37
C PRO A 64 20.90 3.22 5.57
N ARG A 65 21.30 2.41 6.55
CA ARG A 65 22.01 2.90 7.74
C ARG A 65 23.25 3.71 7.36
N GLN A 66 23.46 4.85 8.06
CA GLN A 66 24.58 5.74 7.86
C GLN A 66 25.16 6.16 9.20
N GLY A 67 26.36 5.71 9.51
CA GLY A 67 27.01 5.99 10.79
C GLY A 67 26.13 5.55 11.97
N THR A 68 25.79 6.50 12.83
CA THR A 68 24.94 6.30 14.01
C THR A 68 23.43 6.26 13.68
N GLN A 69 23.03 6.79 12.52
CA GLN A 69 21.64 6.82 12.11
C GLN A 69 21.22 5.47 11.52
N GLY A 70 20.18 4.84 12.08
CA GLY A 70 19.62 3.61 11.58
C GLY A 70 18.94 3.77 10.22
N ALA A 71 18.58 2.65 9.60
CA ALA A 71 17.87 2.68 8.33
C ALA A 71 16.46 3.26 8.51
N TRP A 72 15.94 3.93 7.49
CA TRP A 72 14.61 4.51 7.51
C TRP A 72 13.95 4.51 6.13
N LEU A 73 12.63 4.62 6.14
CA LEU A 73 11.79 4.57 4.94
C LEU A 73 11.10 5.91 4.73
N GLU A 74 10.95 6.32 3.48
CA GLU A 74 10.15 7.48 3.07
C GLU A 74 9.03 7.08 2.12
N ILE A 75 7.83 7.67 2.30
CA ILE A 75 6.68 7.52 1.41
C ILE A 75 6.21 8.91 1.00
N ALA A 76 6.14 9.15 -0.33
CA ALA A 76 5.72 10.41 -0.91
C ALA A 76 4.21 10.42 -1.14
N VAL A 77 3.50 11.35 -0.50
CA VAL A 77 2.03 11.46 -0.58
C VAL A 77 1.58 11.98 -1.94
N GLU A 78 2.25 12.99 -2.49
CA GLU A 78 1.86 13.63 -3.75
C GLU A 78 1.93 12.69 -4.96
N VAL A 79 2.83 11.71 -4.92
CA VAL A 79 2.93 10.70 -5.97
C VAL A 79 1.77 9.71 -5.90
N LEU A 80 1.36 9.35 -4.67
CA LEU A 80 0.26 8.42 -4.43
C LEU A 80 -1.11 9.08 -4.58
N LEU A 81 -1.20 10.38 -4.27
CA LEU A 81 -2.42 11.20 -4.30
C LEU A 81 -2.12 12.56 -4.92
N PRO A 82 -1.99 12.66 -6.23
CA PRO A 82 -1.68 13.93 -6.88
C PRO A 82 -2.75 14.99 -6.59
N SER A 83 -2.36 16.07 -5.91
CA SER A 83 -3.26 17.17 -5.52
C SER A 83 -3.67 18.05 -6.70
N HIS A 84 -2.82 18.13 -7.72
CA HIS A 84 -3.02 18.97 -8.92
C HIS A 84 -4.01 18.41 -9.94
N MET A 85 -4.48 17.16 -9.79
CA MET A 85 -5.43 16.55 -10.71
C MET A 85 -6.88 16.98 -10.43
N PRO A 86 -7.75 17.11 -11.45
CA PRO A 86 -9.19 17.37 -11.28
C PRO A 86 -9.87 16.25 -10.48
N PHE A 87 -10.94 16.59 -9.78
CA PHE A 87 -11.63 15.73 -8.80
C PHE A 87 -11.95 14.31 -9.34
N TYR A 88 -12.47 14.22 -10.56
CA TYR A 88 -12.84 12.94 -11.17
C TYR A 88 -11.63 12.02 -11.43
N LYS A 89 -10.45 12.58 -11.72
CA LYS A 89 -9.19 11.81 -11.88
C LYS A 89 -8.57 11.38 -10.55
N ARG A 90 -8.95 12.01 -9.43
CA ARG A 90 -8.48 11.64 -8.08
C ARG A 90 -9.23 10.46 -7.46
N LEU A 91 -10.39 10.08 -8.01
CA LEU A 91 -11.23 8.99 -7.46
C LEU A 91 -10.49 7.64 -7.51
N LEU A 92 -9.93 7.26 -8.65
CA LEU A 92 -9.19 6.01 -8.81
C LEU A 92 -7.96 5.92 -7.88
N PRO A 93 -7.04 6.92 -7.82
CA PRO A 93 -5.94 6.91 -6.85
C PRO A 93 -6.42 6.82 -5.40
N ARG A 94 -7.55 7.42 -5.03
CA ARG A 94 -8.10 7.31 -3.67
C ARG A 94 -8.63 5.91 -3.35
N LEU A 95 -9.28 5.24 -4.29
CA LEU A 95 -9.77 3.87 -4.12
C LEU A 95 -8.63 2.87 -3.99
N SER A 96 -7.56 3.05 -4.77
CA SER A 96 -6.37 2.19 -4.74
C SER A 96 -5.32 2.62 -3.72
N LEU A 97 -5.54 3.71 -2.96
CA LEU A 97 -4.55 4.27 -2.06
C LEU A 97 -3.97 3.25 -1.08
N LYS A 98 -4.82 2.46 -0.45
CA LYS A 98 -4.40 1.43 0.51
C LYS A 98 -3.50 0.38 -0.14
N ASP A 99 -3.80 0.01 -1.38
CA ASP A 99 -3.04 -0.98 -2.13
C ASP A 99 -1.72 -0.40 -2.60
N ASN A 100 -1.73 0.84 -3.08
CA ASN A 100 -0.52 1.55 -3.49
C ASN A 100 0.44 1.77 -2.31
N VAL A 101 -0.08 2.21 -1.16
CA VAL A 101 0.73 2.36 0.06
C VAL A 101 1.32 1.02 0.51
N ALA A 102 0.53 -0.06 0.47
CA ALA A 102 1.02 -1.39 0.82
C ALA A 102 2.12 -1.86 -0.13
N ALA A 103 1.94 -1.69 -1.44
CA ALA A 103 2.92 -2.06 -2.44
C ALA A 103 4.24 -1.31 -2.24
N VAL A 104 4.18 0.01 -2.03
CA VAL A 104 5.36 0.83 -1.77
C VAL A 104 6.04 0.39 -0.46
N LEU A 105 5.30 0.25 0.64
CA LEU A 105 5.85 -0.13 1.92
C LEU A 105 6.53 -1.51 1.86
N PHE A 106 5.88 -2.53 1.28
CA PHE A 106 6.47 -3.86 1.15
C PHE A 106 7.70 -3.86 0.22
N SER A 107 7.71 -3.03 -0.83
CA SER A 107 8.88 -2.86 -1.69
C SER A 107 10.06 -2.28 -0.93
N LEU A 108 9.85 -1.23 -0.12
CA LEU A 108 10.90 -0.60 0.68
C LEU A 108 11.44 -1.55 1.76
N ILE A 109 10.56 -2.30 2.43
CA ILE A 109 10.97 -3.32 3.41
C ILE A 109 11.73 -4.46 2.70
N GLY A 110 11.30 -4.87 1.52
CA GLY A 110 12.00 -5.85 0.70
C GLY A 110 13.41 -5.38 0.32
N GLN A 111 13.57 -4.12 -0.07
CA GLN A 111 14.88 -3.52 -0.33
C GLN A 111 15.77 -3.57 0.93
N HIS A 112 15.24 -3.14 2.08
CA HIS A 112 15.95 -3.22 3.35
C HIS A 112 16.40 -4.65 3.66
N TYR A 113 15.49 -5.62 3.55
CA TYR A 113 15.74 -7.03 3.85
C TYR A 113 16.86 -7.61 2.98
N TYR A 114 16.81 -7.41 1.67
CA TYR A 114 17.81 -7.97 0.76
C TYR A 114 19.13 -7.23 0.75
N ILE A 115 19.14 -5.93 1.03
CA ILE A 115 20.37 -5.14 1.06
C ILE A 115 21.09 -5.30 2.41
N THR A 116 20.35 -5.30 3.52
CA THR A 116 20.94 -5.18 4.87
C THR A 116 21.02 -6.51 5.60
N ILE A 117 20.02 -7.38 5.46
CA ILE A 117 19.92 -8.62 6.26
C ILE A 117 20.47 -9.81 5.47
N LYS A 118 20.18 -9.88 4.17
CA LYS A 118 20.55 -10.99 3.31
C LYS A 118 21.75 -10.65 2.41
N HIS A 119 22.90 -10.35 3.02
CA HIS A 119 24.11 -9.82 2.37
C HIS A 119 24.67 -10.58 1.15
N SER A 120 24.19 -11.80 0.87
CA SER A 120 24.71 -12.67 -0.21
C SER A 120 24.03 -12.44 -1.58
N VAL A 121 23.18 -11.44 -1.71
CA VAL A 121 22.41 -11.20 -2.95
C VAL A 121 23.18 -10.30 -3.92
N LYS A 122 23.36 -10.77 -5.15
CA LYS A 122 23.95 -9.94 -6.22
C LYS A 122 23.05 -8.73 -6.52
N ARG A 123 23.66 -7.57 -6.66
CA ARG A 123 22.94 -6.29 -6.88
C ARG A 123 21.98 -6.33 -8.08
N THR A 124 22.33 -7.07 -9.13
CA THR A 124 21.49 -7.27 -10.33
C THR A 124 20.21 -8.07 -10.08
N GLN A 125 20.16 -8.85 -8.99
CA GLN A 125 19.00 -9.69 -8.65
C GLN A 125 18.07 -9.03 -7.61
N ILE A 126 18.51 -7.93 -6.98
CA ILE A 126 17.77 -7.30 -5.89
C ILE A 126 16.38 -6.85 -6.37
N GLU A 127 16.28 -6.26 -7.54
CA GLU A 127 15.01 -5.77 -8.08
C GLU A 127 13.98 -6.90 -8.26
N THR A 128 14.39 -8.02 -8.86
CA THR A 128 13.52 -9.20 -9.05
C THR A 128 13.08 -9.79 -7.71
N LEU A 129 14.00 -9.87 -6.75
CA LEU A 129 13.71 -10.40 -5.41
C LEU A 129 12.77 -9.47 -4.62
N VAL A 130 12.96 -8.15 -4.71
CA VAL A 130 12.08 -7.15 -4.09
C VAL A 130 10.69 -7.21 -4.70
N ARG A 131 10.59 -7.39 -6.01
CA ARG A 131 9.31 -7.57 -6.69
C ARG A 131 8.58 -8.81 -6.17
N GLY A 132 9.25 -9.98 -6.15
CA GLY A 132 8.67 -11.21 -5.61
C GLY A 132 8.26 -11.09 -4.13
N TYR A 133 9.07 -10.38 -3.33
CA TYR A 133 8.75 -10.06 -1.95
C TYR A 133 7.46 -9.24 -1.85
N THR A 134 7.36 -8.18 -2.63
CA THR A 134 6.18 -7.30 -2.66
C THR A 134 4.92 -8.07 -3.06
N GLU A 135 5.00 -8.87 -4.12
CA GLU A 135 3.89 -9.69 -4.59
C GLU A 135 3.43 -10.70 -3.54
N LYS A 136 4.38 -11.36 -2.84
CA LYS A 136 4.08 -12.29 -1.74
C LYS A 136 3.26 -11.61 -0.63
N TYR A 137 3.71 -10.46 -0.12
CA TYR A 137 3.05 -9.79 1.00
C TYR A 137 1.75 -9.11 0.58
N MET A 138 1.64 -8.63 -0.64
CA MET A 138 0.38 -8.16 -1.22
C MET A 138 -0.66 -9.28 -1.29
N ARG A 139 -0.26 -10.48 -1.74
CA ARG A 139 -1.15 -11.64 -1.78
C ARG A 139 -1.62 -12.06 -0.38
N LEU A 140 -0.71 -12.17 0.59
CA LEU A 140 -1.05 -12.51 1.98
C LEU A 140 -2.05 -11.52 2.58
N ARG A 141 -1.84 -10.22 2.36
CA ARG A 141 -2.77 -9.18 2.79
C ARG A 141 -4.14 -9.34 2.13
N ASN A 142 -4.18 -9.53 0.80
CA ASN A 142 -5.43 -9.67 0.07
C ASN A 142 -6.22 -10.92 0.49
N GLU A 143 -5.55 -12.02 0.79
CA GLU A 143 -6.18 -13.24 1.33
C GLU A 143 -6.82 -12.98 2.71
N ARG A 144 -6.14 -12.24 3.59
CA ARG A 144 -6.69 -11.86 4.89
C ARG A 144 -7.91 -10.94 4.74
N ASP A 145 -7.84 -9.95 3.86
CA ASP A 145 -8.94 -9.03 3.60
C ASP A 145 -10.14 -9.74 2.98
N LYS A 146 -9.94 -10.69 2.08
CA LYS A 146 -11.01 -11.56 1.52
C LYS A 146 -11.67 -12.38 2.62
N LYS A 147 -10.91 -13.03 3.51
CA LYS A 147 -11.46 -13.80 4.64
C LYS A 147 -12.26 -12.93 5.59
N PHE A 148 -11.80 -11.72 5.86
CA PHE A 148 -12.50 -10.76 6.72
C PHE A 148 -13.80 -10.30 6.07
N ARG A 149 -13.79 -9.92 4.79
CA ARG A 149 -14.98 -9.56 4.02
C ARG A 149 -15.97 -10.72 3.96
N ALA A 150 -15.52 -11.93 3.66
CA ALA A 150 -16.38 -13.11 3.64
C ALA A 150 -17.08 -13.35 4.98
N ARG A 151 -16.39 -13.14 6.12
CA ARG A 151 -17.01 -13.21 7.45
C ARG A 151 -18.08 -12.14 7.68
N LEU A 152 -17.83 -10.91 7.26
CA LEU A 152 -18.78 -9.79 7.39
C LEU A 152 -20.01 -9.98 6.51
N PHE A 153 -19.84 -10.50 5.30
CA PHE A 153 -20.95 -10.69 4.34
C PHE A 153 -21.71 -12.00 4.54
N LYS A 154 -21.14 -12.97 5.25
CA LYS A 154 -21.82 -14.26 5.51
C LYS A 154 -23.22 -14.10 6.13
N PRO A 155 -23.45 -13.26 7.15
CA PRO A 155 -24.81 -13.06 7.71
C PRO A 155 -25.75 -12.30 6.76
N LEU A 156 -25.24 -11.59 5.76
CA LEU A 156 -26.04 -10.84 4.80
C LEU A 156 -26.45 -11.65 3.57
N GLN A 157 -25.82 -12.81 3.34
CA GLN A 157 -26.11 -13.67 2.17
C GLN A 157 -27.59 -14.04 2.08
N PRO A 158 -28.27 -14.51 3.13
CA PRO A 158 -29.69 -14.89 3.03
C PRO A 158 -30.61 -13.72 2.68
N THR A 159 -30.28 -12.50 3.12
CA THR A 159 -31.03 -11.30 2.78
C THR A 159 -30.82 -10.88 1.33
N LEU A 160 -29.59 -10.93 0.85
CA LEU A 160 -29.26 -10.64 -0.55
C LEU A 160 -29.89 -11.64 -1.52
N GLU A 161 -29.92 -12.93 -1.17
CA GLU A 161 -30.60 -13.96 -1.96
C GLU A 161 -32.11 -13.74 -2.01
N ARG A 162 -32.75 -13.35 -0.89
CA ARG A 162 -34.17 -12.99 -0.87
C ARG A 162 -34.47 -11.80 -1.79
N TRP A 163 -33.63 -10.79 -1.78
CA TRP A 163 -33.75 -9.62 -2.66
C TRP A 163 -33.55 -10.00 -4.13
N ALA A 164 -32.52 -10.78 -4.45
CA ALA A 164 -32.28 -11.28 -5.81
C ALA A 164 -33.48 -12.05 -6.35
N ARG A 165 -34.06 -12.95 -5.56
CA ARG A 165 -35.30 -13.69 -5.93
C ARG A 165 -36.50 -12.78 -6.13
N GLN A 166 -36.65 -11.73 -5.33
CA GLN A 166 -37.72 -10.73 -5.52
C GLN A 166 -37.55 -9.93 -6.81
N PHE A 167 -36.32 -9.52 -7.14
CA PHE A 167 -36.02 -8.82 -8.38
C PHE A 167 -36.28 -9.70 -9.61
N GLN A 168 -35.87 -10.97 -9.57
CA GLN A 168 -36.16 -11.92 -10.65
C GLN A 168 -37.68 -12.12 -10.85
N LYS A 169 -38.44 -12.29 -9.78
CA LYS A 169 -39.91 -12.41 -9.88
C LYS A 169 -40.55 -11.15 -10.48
N ARG A 170 -40.07 -9.96 -10.16
CA ARG A 170 -40.57 -8.71 -10.75
C ARG A 170 -40.20 -8.59 -12.22
N ALA A 171 -38.99 -8.95 -12.61
CA ALA A 171 -38.53 -8.91 -13.99
C ALA A 171 -39.34 -9.88 -14.87
N THR A 172 -39.59 -11.10 -14.41
CA THR A 172 -40.43 -12.10 -15.13
C THR A 172 -41.89 -11.69 -15.20
N ALA A 173 -42.44 -11.03 -14.17
CA ALA A 173 -43.82 -10.52 -14.20
C ALA A 173 -44.01 -9.37 -15.20
N THR A 174 -42.95 -8.53 -15.37
CA THR A 174 -42.98 -7.39 -16.32
C THR A 174 -42.86 -7.88 -17.77
N SER A 175 -42.12 -8.94 -18.03
CA SER A 175 -41.99 -9.50 -19.38
C SER A 175 -43.29 -10.21 -19.83
N ARG A 176 -44.05 -10.86 -18.91
CA ARG A 176 -45.35 -11.49 -19.21
C ARG A 176 -46.48 -10.50 -19.50
N LYS A 177 -46.37 -9.23 -19.10
CA LYS A 177 -47.37 -8.20 -19.40
C LYS A 177 -47.15 -7.51 -20.75
N LYS A 178 -46.06 -7.79 -21.44
CA LYS A 178 -45.74 -7.19 -22.74
C LYS A 178 -45.99 -8.13 -23.95
N THR A 179 -46.42 -9.34 -23.68
CA THR A 179 -46.91 -10.31 -24.69
C THR A 179 -48.42 -10.39 -24.62
#